data_232da6f20f7dcf63bb670e352c392e4d
#
_entry.id   232da6f20f7dcf63bb670e352c392e4d
#
_cell.length_a   1.000
_cell.length_b   1.000
_cell.length_c   1.000
_cell.angle_alpha   90.00
_cell.angle_beta   90.00
_cell.angle_gamma   90.00
#
_symmetry.space_group_name_H-M   'P 1'
#
loop_
_entity.id
_entity.type
_entity.pdbx_description
1 polymer ?
#
loop_
_entity_poly.entity_id
_entity_poly.type
_entity_poly.pdbx_seq_one_letter_code
_entity_poly.pdbx_strand_id
1 'polypeptide(L)' 'MAFINVQPLAQENRAALPTAEAARHLNRAAQTLRIWAMRGTGPIQPLRIQGRLAWPVSELRRVLGVTA' A
#
# COMPACT_ATOMS: atom_id res chain seq x y z
N MET A 1 17.46 -12.02 12.30
CA MET A 1 16.30 -11.14 12.13
C MET A 1 15.99 -10.99 10.66
N ALA A 2 14.76 -11.21 10.33
CA ALA A 2 14.35 -11.07 8.94
C ALA A 2 14.09 -9.61 8.63
N PHE A 3 14.85 -9.08 7.71
CA PHE A 3 14.56 -7.76 7.19
C PHE A 3 13.64 -7.91 6.00
N ILE A 4 12.57 -7.17 6.00
CA ILE A 4 11.84 -7.00 4.77
C ILE A 4 12.38 -5.76 4.12
N ASN A 5 13.02 -6.01 3.03
CA ASN A 5 13.68 -4.97 2.28
C ASN A 5 12.63 -4.25 1.45
N VAL A 6 12.00 -3.25 2.07
CA VAL A 6 11.00 -2.45 1.38
C VAL A 6 11.73 -1.34 0.64
N GLN A 7 11.62 -1.35 -0.67
CA GLN A 7 12.22 -0.33 -1.50
C GLN A 7 11.62 1.04 -1.16
N PRO A 8 12.41 2.12 -1.17
CA PRO A 8 11.85 3.46 -0.98
C PRO A 8 10.74 3.73 -1.98
N LEU A 9 9.65 4.28 -1.50
CA LEU A 9 8.46 4.46 -2.32
C LEU A 9 8.71 5.38 -3.53
N ALA A 10 9.59 6.36 -3.38
CA ALA A 10 9.95 7.24 -4.48
C ALA A 10 10.63 6.51 -5.63
N GLN A 11 11.23 5.35 -5.36
CA GLN A 11 11.93 4.55 -6.36
C GLN A 11 11.11 3.35 -6.83
N GLU A 12 9.88 3.22 -6.35
CA GLU A 12 9.04 2.08 -6.71
C GLU A 12 8.58 2.23 -8.16
N ASN A 13 8.79 1.20 -8.95
CA ASN A 13 8.43 1.18 -10.38
C ASN A 13 7.08 0.56 -10.65
N ARG A 14 6.56 -0.21 -9.70
CA ARG A 14 5.26 -0.86 -9.89
C ARG A 14 4.14 0.15 -9.71
N ALA A 15 3.04 -0.05 -10.43
CA ALA A 15 1.88 0.85 -10.32
C ALA A 15 1.11 0.62 -9.02
N ALA A 16 1.13 -0.60 -8.50
CA ALA A 16 0.40 -0.95 -7.28
C ALA A 16 1.18 -2.01 -6.51
N LEU A 17 0.90 -2.10 -5.21
CA LEU A 17 1.59 -3.02 -4.31
C LEU A 17 0.61 -3.96 -3.63
N PRO A 18 1.08 -5.18 -3.26
CA PRO A 18 0.29 -6.07 -2.40
C PRO A 18 0.06 -5.43 -1.03
N THR A 19 -0.97 -5.91 -0.34
CA THR A 19 -1.36 -5.35 0.96
C THR A 19 -0.21 -5.33 1.96
N ALA A 20 0.57 -6.40 2.04
CA ALA A 20 1.66 -6.47 3.01
C ALA A 20 2.71 -5.39 2.78
N GLU A 21 3.08 -5.15 1.51
CA GLU A 21 4.07 -4.11 1.19
C GLU A 21 3.50 -2.72 1.40
N ALA A 22 2.26 -2.50 0.99
CA ALA A 22 1.60 -1.21 1.22
C ALA A 22 1.52 -0.88 2.70
N ALA A 23 1.19 -1.87 3.53
CA ALA A 23 1.11 -1.69 4.97
C ALA A 23 2.45 -1.28 5.56
N ARG A 24 3.55 -1.83 5.05
CA ARG A 24 4.88 -1.45 5.52
C ARG A 24 5.22 -0.01 5.21
N HIS A 25 4.91 0.44 4.00
CA HIS A 25 5.13 1.84 3.65
C HIS A 25 4.33 2.78 4.55
N LEU A 26 3.11 2.39 4.90
CA LEU A 26 2.23 3.18 5.75
C LEU A 26 2.51 2.99 7.24
N ASN A 27 3.38 2.06 7.60
CA ASN A 27 3.66 1.69 8.99
C ASN A 27 2.37 1.30 9.72
N ARG A 28 1.54 0.49 9.07
CA ARG A 28 0.28 -0.03 9.61
C ARG A 28 0.24 -1.53 9.47
N ALA A 29 -0.62 -2.15 10.26
CA ALA A 29 -0.84 -3.60 10.12
C ALA A 29 -1.56 -3.89 8.80
N ALA A 30 -1.22 -5.01 8.17
CA ALA A 30 -1.90 -5.43 6.95
C ALA A 30 -3.41 -5.57 7.16
N GLN A 31 -3.81 -6.01 8.34
CA GLN A 31 -5.23 -6.16 8.69
C GLN A 31 -5.95 -4.82 8.64
N THR A 32 -5.29 -3.74 9.04
CA THR A 32 -5.87 -2.40 8.96
C THR A 32 -6.24 -2.05 7.52
N LEU A 33 -5.33 -2.34 6.58
CA LEU A 33 -5.60 -2.06 5.17
C LEU A 33 -6.74 -2.94 4.64
N ARG A 34 -6.81 -4.19 5.08
CA ARG A 34 -7.92 -5.06 4.68
C ARG A 34 -9.26 -4.54 5.18
N ILE A 35 -9.28 -3.98 6.39
CA ILE A 35 -10.48 -3.37 6.94
C ILE A 35 -10.88 -2.15 6.12
N TRP A 36 -9.92 -1.31 5.75
CA TRP A 36 -10.21 -0.17 4.88
C TRP A 36 -10.85 -0.62 3.57
N ALA A 37 -10.30 -1.67 2.96
CA ALA A 37 -10.84 -2.19 1.70
C ALA A 37 -12.26 -2.72 1.87
N MET A 38 -12.50 -3.45 2.95
CA MET A 38 -13.79 -4.07 3.21
C MET A 38 -14.87 -3.03 3.50
N ARG A 39 -14.54 -2.00 4.26
CA ARG A 39 -15.50 -0.99 4.70
C ARG A 39 -15.58 0.23 3.80
N GLY A 40 -14.69 0.36 2.84
CA GLY A 40 -14.60 1.56 2.01
C GLY A 40 -14.14 2.78 2.78
N THR A 41 -13.32 2.57 3.81
CA THR A 41 -12.82 3.64 4.68
C THR A 41 -11.31 3.79 4.52
N GLY A 42 -10.72 4.71 5.30
CA GLY A 42 -9.30 4.95 5.26
C GLY A 42 -8.90 5.93 4.17
N PRO A 43 -7.63 6.35 4.16
CA PRO A 43 -7.15 7.38 3.23
C PRO A 43 -6.95 6.87 1.80
N ILE A 44 -6.89 5.55 1.60
CA ILE A 44 -6.62 4.94 0.30
C ILE A 44 -7.58 3.78 0.09
N GLN A 45 -8.10 3.66 -1.13
CA GLN A 45 -8.87 2.50 -1.51
C GLN A 45 -8.09 1.68 -2.54
N PRO A 46 -8.06 0.35 -2.38
CA PRO A 46 -7.33 -0.50 -3.31
C PRO A 46 -8.14 -0.81 -4.56
N LEU A 47 -7.43 -1.25 -5.60
CA LEU A 47 -8.04 -1.90 -6.74
C LEU A 47 -8.17 -3.39 -6.46
N ARG A 48 -9.19 -4.02 -7.01
CA ARG A 48 -9.34 -5.47 -6.93
C ARG A 48 -9.00 -6.06 -8.29
N ILE A 49 -7.97 -6.88 -8.30
CA ILE A 49 -7.49 -7.51 -9.53
C ILE A 49 -7.49 -9.02 -9.28
N GLN A 50 -8.39 -9.74 -9.97
CA GLN A 50 -8.50 -11.19 -9.84
C GLN A 50 -8.62 -11.64 -8.39
N GLY A 51 -9.45 -10.96 -7.62
CA GLY A 51 -9.68 -11.30 -6.22
C GLY A 51 -8.59 -10.85 -5.25
N ARG A 52 -7.57 -10.17 -5.72
CA ARG A 52 -6.48 -9.67 -4.88
C ARG A 52 -6.54 -8.16 -4.79
N LEU A 53 -6.16 -7.65 -3.64
CA LEU A 53 -6.08 -6.21 -3.42
C LEU A 53 -4.75 -5.70 -3.96
N ALA A 54 -4.81 -4.61 -4.71
CA ALA A 54 -3.63 -3.92 -5.24
C ALA A 54 -3.73 -2.44 -4.84
N TRP A 55 -2.73 -1.96 -4.10
CA TRP A 55 -2.75 -0.61 -3.54
C TRP A 55 -1.97 0.33 -4.45
N PRO A 56 -2.62 1.36 -5.04
CA PRO A 56 -1.95 2.24 -6.00
C PRO A 56 -0.78 2.97 -5.36
N VAL A 57 0.39 2.89 -6.01
CA VAL A 57 1.59 3.56 -5.52
C VAL A 57 1.42 5.08 -5.52
N SER A 58 0.73 5.63 -6.52
CA SER A 58 0.47 7.07 -6.58
C SER A 58 -0.31 7.56 -5.37
N GLU A 59 -1.27 6.77 -4.87
CA GLU A 59 -2.04 7.12 -3.68
C GLU A 59 -1.22 6.98 -2.41
N LEU A 60 -0.35 5.96 -2.35
CA LEU A 60 0.58 5.82 -1.23
C LEU A 60 1.51 7.02 -1.14
N ARG A 61 2.04 7.45 -2.28
CA ARG A 61 2.90 8.65 -2.33
C ARG A 61 2.14 9.89 -1.88
N ARG A 62 0.92 10.04 -2.31
CA ARG A 62 0.09 11.19 -1.95
C ARG A 62 -0.11 11.27 -0.43
N VAL A 63 -0.46 10.15 0.18
CA VAL A 63 -0.74 10.10 1.63
C VAL A 63 0.53 10.33 2.44
N LEU A 64 1.66 9.80 1.97
CA LEU A 64 2.93 9.90 2.69
C LEU A 64 3.71 11.18 2.35
N GLY A 65 3.23 11.96 1.39
CA GLY A 65 3.92 13.17 0.98
C GLY A 65 5.21 12.92 0.21
N VAL A 66 5.31 11.77 -0.46
CA VAL A 66 6.51 11.40 -1.22
C VAL A 66 6.40 11.93 -2.64
N THR A 67 7.42 12.65 -3.09
CA THR A 67 7.52 13.08 -4.48
C THR A 67 8.44 12.14 -5.24
N ALA A 68 8.01 11.74 -6.41
CA ALA A 68 8.81 10.86 -7.25
C ALA A 68 9.89 11.64 -8.00
#